data_4593519cb8e2264275e321eac474b165
#
_entry.id   4593519cb8e2264275e321eac474b165
#
_cell.length_a   1.000
_cell.length_b   1.000
_cell.length_c   1.000
_cell.angle_alpha   90.00
_cell.angle_beta   90.00
_cell.angle_gamma   90.00
#
_symmetry.space_group_name_H-M   'P 1'
#
loop_
_entity.id
_entity.type
_entity.pdbx_description
1 polymer ?
#
loop_
_entity_poly.entity_id
_entity_poly.type
_entity_poly.pdbx_seq_one_letter_code
_entity_poly.pdbx_strand_id
1 'polypeptide(L)'
;ISGDVTVMNANVGMFMSPSDVILEIVDTNYLHLNLSIFEKDILHVKQGQKITFKVPEASKEQFSSNVQLVGKSIESKDRTISVFGTLSPEIKGKLLSGMFVEAGIIINSKKGLGIPIDALISENDKNFVLLLKENKNNYIFIKTLVSIGEKSDKFIEILPNETINQNSKILTKGVFDLTN
;
A
#
# COMPACT_ATOMS: atom_id res chain seq x y z
N ILE A 1 -15.36 33.45 4.48
CA ILE A 1 -14.60 32.34 3.87
C ILE A 1 -13.43 32.07 4.80
N SER A 2 -13.24 30.85 5.23
CA SER A 2 -12.11 30.41 6.07
C SER A 2 -11.28 29.40 5.29
N GLY A 3 -9.96 29.41 5.48
CA GLY A 3 -9.05 28.47 4.83
C GLY A 3 -7.61 28.96 4.86
N ASP A 4 -6.70 28.20 4.28
CA ASP A 4 -5.30 28.55 4.14
C ASP A 4 -5.07 29.30 2.82
N VAL A 5 -4.35 30.42 2.87
CA VAL A 5 -3.99 31.18 1.67
C VAL A 5 -2.87 30.43 0.95
N THR A 6 -3.14 29.94 -0.26
CA THR A 6 -2.17 29.19 -1.07
C THR A 6 -1.44 30.03 -2.10
N VAL A 7 -2.10 31.07 -2.60
CA VAL A 7 -1.52 32.01 -3.57
C VAL A 7 -1.91 33.44 -3.18
N MET A 8 -0.99 34.37 -3.27
CA MET A 8 -1.22 35.79 -3.12
C MET A 8 -0.61 36.52 -4.33
N ASN A 9 -1.47 37.11 -5.15
CA ASN A 9 -1.06 37.81 -6.38
C ASN A 9 -1.07 39.35 -6.25
N ALA A 10 -1.47 39.89 -5.08
CA ALA A 10 -1.58 41.29 -4.84
C ALA A 10 -0.57 41.81 -3.82
N ASN A 11 0.01 42.97 -4.07
CA ASN A 11 0.86 43.71 -3.17
C ASN A 11 0.30 45.10 -2.94
N VAL A 12 0.67 45.75 -1.81
CA VAL A 12 0.26 47.10 -1.49
C VAL A 12 0.75 48.08 -2.57
N GLY A 13 -0.18 48.87 -3.15
CA GLY A 13 0.10 49.79 -4.22
C GLY A 13 -0.03 49.22 -5.65
N MET A 14 -0.35 47.95 -5.80
CA MET A 14 -0.58 47.34 -7.11
C MET A 14 -2.00 47.68 -7.62
N PHE A 15 -2.10 48.03 -8.90
CA PHE A 15 -3.39 48.20 -9.56
C PHE A 15 -3.94 46.80 -9.92
N MET A 16 -5.19 46.52 -9.55
CA MET A 16 -5.88 45.27 -9.85
C MET A 16 -7.12 45.52 -10.69
N SER A 17 -7.33 44.73 -11.70
CA SER A 17 -8.54 44.70 -12.50
C SER A 17 -9.64 43.88 -11.78
N PRO A 18 -10.94 44.14 -12.03
CA PRO A 18 -12.03 43.33 -11.45
C PRO A 18 -12.00 41.85 -11.75
N SER A 19 -11.27 41.45 -12.81
CA SER A 19 -11.08 40.04 -13.21
C SER A 19 -9.85 39.38 -12.60
N ASP A 20 -9.01 40.15 -11.88
CA ASP A 20 -7.77 39.60 -11.34
C ASP A 20 -8.01 38.81 -10.06
N VAL A 21 -7.34 37.65 -9.95
CA VAL A 21 -7.35 36.83 -8.74
C VAL A 21 -6.37 37.43 -7.74
N ILE A 22 -6.88 38.02 -6.66
CA ILE A 22 -6.09 38.64 -5.60
C ILE A 22 -5.39 37.58 -4.74
N LEU A 23 -6.14 36.57 -4.30
CA LEU A 23 -5.63 35.48 -3.48
C LEU A 23 -6.45 34.21 -3.70
N GLU A 24 -5.84 33.08 -3.41
CA GLU A 24 -6.49 31.77 -3.45
C GLU A 24 -6.55 31.20 -2.02
N ILE A 25 -7.73 30.76 -1.61
CA ILE A 25 -7.96 30.15 -0.30
C ILE A 25 -8.39 28.70 -0.51
N VAL A 26 -7.70 27.79 0.13
CA VAL A 26 -8.03 26.36 0.12
C VAL A 26 -8.52 25.94 1.51
N ASP A 27 -9.67 25.30 1.57
CA ASP A 27 -10.17 24.69 2.81
C ASP A 27 -9.60 23.27 2.94
N THR A 28 -8.57 23.14 3.76
CA THR A 28 -7.88 21.86 4.01
C THR A 28 -8.72 20.83 4.75
N ASN A 29 -9.87 21.21 5.33
CA ASN A 29 -10.81 20.26 5.93
C ASN A 29 -11.40 19.28 4.89
N TYR A 30 -11.48 19.71 3.62
CA TYR A 30 -11.98 18.89 2.51
C TYR A 30 -10.89 18.15 1.74
N LEU A 31 -9.66 18.13 2.25
CA LEU A 31 -8.57 17.36 1.63
C LEU A 31 -8.94 15.88 1.53
N HIS A 32 -8.71 15.29 0.36
CA HIS A 32 -8.94 13.88 0.06
C HIS A 32 -7.87 13.34 -0.87
N LEU A 33 -7.72 12.01 -0.91
CA LEU A 33 -6.88 11.37 -1.92
C LEU A 33 -7.58 11.36 -3.27
N ASN A 34 -6.84 11.68 -4.32
CA ASN A 34 -7.26 11.46 -5.70
C ASN A 34 -6.26 10.50 -6.36
N LEU A 35 -6.74 9.31 -6.70
CA LEU A 35 -5.94 8.24 -7.31
C LEU A 35 -6.39 8.01 -8.74
N SER A 36 -5.45 7.96 -9.67
CA SER A 36 -5.71 7.65 -11.07
C SER A 36 -5.53 6.15 -11.30
N ILE A 37 -6.62 5.43 -11.53
CA ILE A 37 -6.64 3.98 -11.74
C ILE A 37 -6.85 3.68 -13.22
N PHE A 38 -6.03 2.80 -13.78
CA PHE A 38 -6.18 2.40 -15.18
C PHE A 38 -7.50 1.66 -15.43
N GLU A 39 -8.08 1.89 -16.61
CA GLU A 39 -9.34 1.26 -17.03
C GLU A 39 -9.35 -0.27 -16.86
N LYS A 40 -8.24 -0.94 -17.13
CA LYS A 40 -8.12 -2.40 -16.99
C LYS A 40 -8.32 -2.91 -15.55
N ASP A 41 -8.02 -2.07 -14.54
CA ASP A 41 -8.03 -2.46 -13.13
C ASP A 41 -9.28 -1.98 -12.38
N ILE A 42 -10.03 -1.03 -12.95
CA ILE A 42 -11.14 -0.35 -12.28
C ILE A 42 -12.28 -1.28 -11.86
N LEU A 43 -12.51 -2.36 -12.60
CA LEU A 43 -13.59 -3.32 -12.30
C LEU A 43 -13.39 -4.03 -10.95
N HIS A 44 -12.16 -4.06 -10.45
CA HIS A 44 -11.81 -4.64 -9.15
C HIS A 44 -11.90 -3.63 -8.01
N VAL A 45 -12.06 -2.34 -8.31
CA VAL A 45 -12.10 -1.27 -7.32
C VAL A 45 -13.54 -0.98 -6.90
N LYS A 46 -13.78 -1.00 -5.58
CA LYS A 46 -15.11 -0.78 -4.99
C LYS A 46 -15.00 0.17 -3.80
N GLN A 47 -16.08 0.89 -3.55
CA GLN A 47 -16.22 1.71 -2.34
C GLN A 47 -16.00 0.87 -1.07
N GLY A 48 -15.33 1.45 -0.08
CA GLY A 48 -15.02 0.83 1.21
C GLY A 48 -13.72 0.02 1.23
N GLN A 49 -13.09 -0.29 0.09
CA GLN A 49 -11.80 -0.97 0.06
C GLN A 49 -10.72 -0.14 0.74
N LYS A 50 -9.80 -0.82 1.39
CA LYS A 50 -8.68 -0.18 2.09
C LYS A 50 -7.64 0.30 1.08
N ILE A 51 -7.18 1.54 1.29
CA ILE A 51 -6.06 2.16 0.58
C ILE A 51 -4.89 2.22 1.55
N THR A 52 -3.71 1.84 1.11
CA THR A 52 -2.45 2.15 1.78
C THR A 52 -1.65 3.09 0.90
N PHE A 53 -1.08 4.15 1.47
CA PHE A 53 -0.33 5.12 0.68
C PHE A 53 0.84 5.69 1.46
N LYS A 54 1.81 6.23 0.74
CA LYS A 54 2.97 6.96 1.26
C LYS A 54 3.17 8.24 0.45
N VAL A 55 3.86 9.20 1.03
CA VAL A 55 4.26 10.47 0.41
C VAL A 55 5.79 10.45 0.32
N PRO A 56 6.37 9.90 -0.78
CA PRO A 56 7.81 9.58 -0.86
C PRO A 56 8.71 10.77 -0.57
N GLU A 57 8.34 11.96 -1.04
CA GLU A 57 9.13 13.19 -0.91
C GLU A 57 9.03 13.82 0.49
N ALA A 58 8.00 13.50 1.27
CA ALA A 58 7.75 14.15 2.56
C ALA A 58 7.98 13.22 3.77
N SER A 59 7.74 11.92 3.64
CA SER A 59 7.80 10.99 4.78
C SER A 59 8.01 9.54 4.35
N LYS A 60 8.72 8.78 5.20
CA LYS A 60 8.78 7.31 5.10
C LYS A 60 7.57 6.62 5.75
N GLU A 61 6.68 7.38 6.37
CA GLU A 61 5.50 6.87 7.06
C GLU A 61 4.48 6.33 6.04
N GLN A 62 3.88 5.19 6.36
CA GLN A 62 2.80 4.60 5.60
C GLN A 62 1.46 4.97 6.23
N PHE A 63 0.58 5.54 5.44
CA PHE A 63 -0.75 5.96 5.83
C PHE A 63 -1.81 4.99 5.31
N SER A 64 -2.99 5.04 5.89
CA SER A 64 -4.15 4.27 5.41
C SER A 64 -5.39 5.13 5.26
N SER A 65 -6.22 4.74 4.30
CA SER A 65 -7.45 5.39 3.92
C SER A 65 -8.45 4.33 3.44
N ASN A 66 -9.66 4.75 3.05
CA ASN A 66 -10.62 3.90 2.39
C ASN A 66 -11.16 4.58 1.13
N VAL A 67 -11.49 3.78 0.11
CA VAL A 67 -12.16 4.25 -1.10
C VAL A 67 -13.52 4.82 -0.71
N GLN A 68 -13.72 6.09 -0.96
CA GLN A 68 -14.98 6.80 -0.73
C GLN A 68 -15.86 6.80 -1.97
N LEU A 69 -15.26 7.09 -3.12
CA LEU A 69 -15.96 7.22 -4.39
C LEU A 69 -15.10 6.67 -5.52
N VAL A 70 -15.73 5.95 -6.43
CA VAL A 70 -15.15 5.52 -7.71
C VAL A 70 -15.80 6.34 -8.82
N GLY A 71 -15.00 7.07 -9.58
CA GLY A 71 -15.45 7.85 -10.73
C GLY A 71 -16.15 6.98 -11.78
N LYS A 72 -17.00 7.60 -12.58
CA LYS A 72 -17.77 6.92 -13.62
C LYS A 72 -17.40 7.40 -15.03
N SER A 73 -16.37 8.20 -15.16
CA SER A 73 -15.86 8.70 -16.43
C SER A 73 -14.38 8.37 -16.58
N ILE A 74 -13.99 8.07 -17.80
CA ILE A 74 -12.59 7.81 -18.16
C ILE A 74 -11.99 9.11 -18.66
N GLU A 75 -10.84 9.48 -18.12
CA GLU A 75 -10.02 10.57 -18.64
C GLU A 75 -9.32 10.09 -19.92
N SER A 76 -9.70 10.71 -21.04
CA SER A 76 -9.31 10.24 -22.38
C SER A 76 -7.79 10.25 -22.62
N LYS A 77 -7.07 11.17 -21.96
CA LYS A 77 -5.63 11.36 -22.15
C LYS A 77 -4.83 10.15 -21.67
N ASP A 78 -5.11 9.67 -20.46
CA ASP A 78 -4.30 8.65 -19.78
C ASP A 78 -5.06 7.34 -19.58
N ARG A 79 -6.32 7.26 -20.02
CA ARG A 79 -7.24 6.13 -19.85
C ARG A 79 -7.35 5.70 -18.40
N THR A 80 -7.50 6.67 -17.51
CA THR A 80 -7.64 6.47 -16.08
C THR A 80 -9.00 6.91 -15.58
N ILE A 81 -9.40 6.38 -14.45
CA ILE A 81 -10.59 6.75 -13.70
C ILE A 81 -10.15 7.29 -12.35
N SER A 82 -10.69 8.44 -11.95
CA SER A 82 -10.42 9.02 -10.64
C SER A 82 -11.12 8.23 -9.53
N VAL A 83 -10.34 7.84 -8.52
CA VAL A 83 -10.83 7.17 -7.31
C VAL A 83 -10.47 8.04 -6.11
N PHE A 84 -11.47 8.39 -5.31
CA PHE A 84 -11.29 9.27 -4.16
C PHE A 84 -11.26 8.47 -2.86
N GLY A 85 -10.28 8.81 -2.02
CA GLY A 85 -10.13 8.23 -0.67
C GLY A 85 -10.31 9.27 0.41
N THR A 86 -10.87 8.86 1.56
CA THR A 86 -11.02 9.71 2.74
C THR A 86 -9.71 9.85 3.49
N LEU A 87 -9.48 10.99 4.10
CA LEU A 87 -8.36 11.23 5.01
C LEU A 87 -8.87 11.51 6.42
N SER A 88 -8.25 10.89 7.42
CA SER A 88 -8.54 11.24 8.82
C SER A 88 -8.03 12.67 9.13
N PRO A 89 -8.62 13.37 10.12
CA PRO A 89 -8.16 14.72 10.50
C PRO A 89 -6.66 14.78 10.83
N GLU A 90 -6.12 13.73 11.48
CA GLU A 90 -4.70 13.65 11.83
C GLU A 90 -3.78 13.60 10.60
N ILE A 91 -4.21 12.91 9.54
CA ILE A 91 -3.48 12.82 8.29
C ILE A 91 -3.60 14.14 7.52
N LYS A 92 -4.80 14.75 7.48
CA LYS A 92 -5.00 16.05 6.82
C LYS A 92 -4.08 17.13 7.35
N GLY A 93 -3.83 17.18 8.66
CA GLY A 93 -2.91 18.13 9.28
C GLY A 93 -1.44 17.96 8.89
N LYS A 94 -1.07 16.82 8.30
CA LYS A 94 0.31 16.51 7.87
C LYS A 94 0.54 16.70 6.36
N LEU A 95 -0.53 16.84 5.58
CA LEU A 95 -0.47 16.85 4.12
C LEU A 95 -0.93 18.20 3.56
N LEU A 96 -0.38 18.53 2.41
CA LEU A 96 -0.78 19.71 1.64
C LEU A 96 -1.49 19.30 0.36
N SER A 97 -2.39 20.18 -0.13
CA SER A 97 -2.99 19.99 -1.45
C SER A 97 -1.92 19.98 -2.54
N GLY A 98 -2.06 19.04 -3.50
CA GLY A 98 -1.10 18.89 -4.60
C GLY A 98 0.10 17.99 -4.30
N MET A 99 0.23 17.43 -3.09
CA MET A 99 1.29 16.44 -2.81
C MET A 99 1.09 15.17 -3.62
N PHE A 100 2.18 14.67 -4.20
CA PHE A 100 2.20 13.38 -4.88
C PHE A 100 2.17 12.24 -3.85
N VAL A 101 1.37 11.22 -4.13
CA VAL A 101 1.26 10.01 -3.31
C VAL A 101 1.45 8.75 -4.15
N GLU A 102 2.10 7.75 -3.59
CA GLU A 102 2.09 6.40 -4.09
C GLU A 102 1.11 5.58 -3.25
N ALA A 103 0.12 4.97 -3.90
CA ALA A 103 -0.95 4.27 -3.21
C ALA A 103 -1.25 2.90 -3.81
N GLY A 104 -1.66 1.97 -2.95
CA GLY A 104 -2.21 0.67 -3.34
C GLY A 104 -3.60 0.47 -2.76
N ILE A 105 -4.53 0.00 -3.58
CA ILE A 105 -5.88 -0.40 -3.14
C ILE A 105 -5.89 -1.89 -2.92
N ILE A 106 -6.35 -2.32 -1.73
CA ILE A 106 -6.47 -3.74 -1.41
C ILE A 106 -7.77 -4.26 -2.02
N ILE A 107 -7.67 -4.93 -3.16
CA ILE A 107 -8.83 -5.45 -3.90
C ILE A 107 -9.33 -6.78 -3.36
N ASN A 108 -8.45 -7.57 -2.73
CA ASN A 108 -8.80 -8.85 -2.13
C ASN A 108 -7.96 -9.08 -0.87
N SER A 109 -8.52 -9.80 0.09
CA SER A 109 -7.82 -10.22 1.31
C SER A 109 -8.30 -11.61 1.69
N LYS A 110 -7.38 -12.56 1.77
CA LYS A 110 -7.66 -13.90 2.25
C LYS A 110 -6.77 -14.25 3.44
N LYS A 111 -7.27 -15.10 4.31
CA LYS A 111 -6.47 -15.65 5.38
C LYS A 111 -5.75 -16.90 4.87
N GLY A 112 -4.45 -16.98 5.08
CA GLY A 112 -3.62 -18.11 4.68
C GLY A 112 -2.38 -18.21 5.56
N LEU A 113 -1.62 -19.29 5.42
CA LEU A 113 -0.30 -19.41 6.02
C LEU A 113 0.69 -18.60 5.18
N GLY A 114 1.26 -17.57 5.76
CA GLY A 114 2.29 -16.74 5.12
C GLY A 114 3.61 -16.85 5.86
N ILE A 115 4.69 -17.02 5.12
CA ILE A 115 6.06 -16.96 5.64
C ILE A 115 6.81 -15.77 5.06
N PRO A 116 7.79 -15.20 5.77
CA PRO A 116 8.69 -14.23 5.18
C PRO A 116 9.37 -14.81 3.92
N ILE A 117 9.59 -13.96 2.90
CA ILE A 117 10.21 -14.42 1.65
C ILE A 117 11.59 -15.01 1.90
N ASP A 118 12.36 -14.46 2.86
CA ASP A 118 13.69 -14.92 3.24
C ASP A 118 13.73 -16.32 3.88
N ALA A 119 12.57 -16.87 4.23
CA ALA A 119 12.44 -18.23 4.75
C ALA A 119 12.29 -19.28 3.64
N LEU A 120 12.08 -18.84 2.39
CA LEU A 120 11.87 -19.73 1.25
C LEU A 120 13.20 -20.11 0.59
N ILE A 121 13.39 -21.38 0.35
CA ILE A 121 14.49 -21.95 -0.43
C ILE A 121 13.93 -22.40 -1.77
N SER A 122 14.41 -21.86 -2.87
CA SER A 122 14.00 -22.27 -4.22
C SER A 122 15.18 -22.98 -4.91
N GLU A 123 14.99 -24.26 -5.23
CA GLU A 123 15.99 -25.10 -5.90
C GLU A 123 15.32 -26.00 -6.95
N ASN A 124 15.83 -26.02 -8.16
CA ASN A 124 15.36 -26.89 -9.25
C ASN A 124 13.83 -26.83 -9.44
N ASP A 125 13.27 -25.62 -9.52
CA ASP A 125 11.84 -25.33 -9.66
C ASP A 125 10.94 -25.86 -8.50
N LYS A 126 11.58 -26.21 -7.39
CA LYS A 126 10.88 -26.64 -6.17
C LYS A 126 11.14 -25.66 -5.03
N ASN A 127 10.15 -25.50 -4.18
CA ASN A 127 10.20 -24.60 -3.04
C ASN A 127 10.23 -25.38 -1.74
N PHE A 128 11.11 -24.98 -0.83
CA PHE A 128 11.29 -25.65 0.44
C PHE A 128 11.33 -24.63 1.57
N VAL A 129 11.05 -25.11 2.78
CA VAL A 129 11.27 -24.38 4.04
C VAL A 129 12.03 -25.29 5.01
N LEU A 130 12.71 -24.67 5.96
CA LEU A 130 13.35 -25.40 7.06
C LEU A 130 12.40 -25.45 8.26
N LEU A 131 11.77 -26.62 8.44
CA LEU A 131 10.85 -26.91 9.54
C LEU A 131 11.64 -27.38 10.75
N LEU A 132 11.43 -26.71 11.89
CA LEU A 132 12.05 -27.09 13.15
C LEU A 132 11.44 -28.39 13.70
N LYS A 133 12.29 -29.38 13.94
CA LYS A 133 11.98 -30.57 14.74
C LYS A 133 12.67 -30.38 16.10
N GLU A 134 11.90 -30.14 17.15
CA GLU A 134 12.45 -29.96 18.49
C GLU A 134 13.15 -31.23 18.98
N ASN A 135 14.38 -31.08 19.46
CA ASN A 135 15.05 -32.08 20.29
C ASN A 135 15.58 -31.37 21.54
N LYS A 136 15.61 -32.05 22.67
CA LYS A 136 15.86 -31.44 24.00
C LYS A 136 17.16 -30.64 24.12
N ASN A 137 18.18 -30.90 23.28
CA ASN A 137 19.49 -30.24 23.37
C ASN A 137 19.98 -29.61 22.04
N ASN A 138 19.38 -29.93 20.90
CA ASN A 138 19.79 -29.41 19.58
C ASN A 138 18.58 -29.06 18.75
N TYR A 139 18.70 -27.99 17.97
CA TYR A 139 17.68 -27.63 16.96
C TYR A 139 17.99 -28.40 15.67
N ILE A 140 17.07 -29.30 15.28
CA ILE A 140 17.15 -30.03 14.03
C ILE A 140 16.13 -29.43 13.07
N PHE A 141 16.58 -29.03 11.90
CA PHE A 141 15.72 -28.53 10.83
C PHE A 141 15.57 -29.58 9.74
N ILE A 142 14.35 -29.73 9.24
CA ILE A 142 14.04 -30.65 8.13
C ILE A 142 13.67 -29.77 6.93
N LYS A 143 14.38 -29.96 5.82
CA LYS A 143 14.04 -29.36 4.53
C LYS A 143 12.74 -29.98 4.02
N THR A 144 11.67 -29.19 4.01
CA THR A 144 10.31 -29.62 3.72
C THR A 144 9.82 -28.97 2.45
N LEU A 145 9.35 -29.77 1.49
CA LEU A 145 8.78 -29.30 0.23
C LEU A 145 7.45 -28.57 0.50
N VAL A 146 7.27 -27.44 -0.15
CA VAL A 146 6.06 -26.62 -0.05
C VAL A 146 5.57 -26.17 -1.42
N SER A 147 4.26 -26.04 -1.56
CA SER A 147 3.63 -25.35 -2.67
C SER A 147 3.34 -23.93 -2.25
N ILE A 148 3.72 -22.96 -3.08
CA ILE A 148 3.54 -21.55 -2.81
C ILE A 148 2.32 -21.00 -3.55
N GLY A 149 1.67 -20.01 -2.96
CA GLY A 149 0.57 -19.27 -3.54
C GLY A 149 0.96 -17.82 -3.87
N GLU A 150 0.13 -16.87 -3.47
CA GLU A 150 0.35 -15.46 -3.73
C GLU A 150 1.55 -14.90 -2.96
N LYS A 151 2.23 -13.95 -3.59
CA LYS A 151 3.40 -13.25 -3.04
C LYS A 151 3.06 -11.78 -2.83
N SER A 152 3.43 -11.26 -1.67
CA SER A 152 3.47 -9.83 -1.35
C SER A 152 4.92 -9.34 -1.23
N ASP A 153 5.14 -8.05 -0.92
CA ASP A 153 6.49 -7.49 -0.76
C ASP A 153 7.31 -8.17 0.34
N LYS A 154 6.68 -8.73 1.37
CA LYS A 154 7.36 -9.28 2.55
C LYS A 154 7.06 -10.74 2.82
N PHE A 155 5.95 -11.25 2.32
CA PHE A 155 5.46 -12.58 2.63
C PHE A 155 5.07 -13.36 1.37
N ILE A 156 5.20 -14.67 1.44
CA ILE A 156 4.72 -15.60 0.44
C ILE A 156 3.77 -16.60 1.11
N GLU A 157 2.66 -16.88 0.43
CA GLU A 157 1.68 -17.83 0.90
C GLU A 157 2.21 -19.26 0.72
N ILE A 158 2.03 -20.08 1.75
CA ILE A 158 2.17 -21.53 1.66
C ILE A 158 0.79 -22.13 1.50
N LEU A 159 0.59 -22.86 0.41
CA LEU A 159 -0.66 -23.58 0.19
C LEU A 159 -0.82 -24.71 1.21
N PRO A 160 -2.05 -25.06 1.59
CA PRO A 160 -2.32 -26.11 2.56
C PRO A 160 -1.61 -27.41 2.20
N ASN A 161 -0.92 -28.00 3.17
CA ASN A 161 -0.29 -29.31 3.07
C ASN A 161 -0.41 -30.02 4.43
N GLU A 162 -0.15 -31.33 4.45
CA GLU A 162 -0.29 -32.17 5.66
C GLU A 162 0.80 -31.92 6.71
N THR A 163 1.93 -31.30 6.30
CA THR A 163 3.13 -31.23 7.15
C THR A 163 3.23 -29.87 7.88
N ILE A 164 2.69 -28.80 7.31
CA ILE A 164 2.82 -27.44 7.84
C ILE A 164 1.46 -26.88 8.24
N ASN A 165 1.36 -26.40 9.46
CA ASN A 165 0.18 -25.77 10.02
C ASN A 165 0.55 -24.48 10.78
N GLN A 166 -0.44 -23.80 11.38
CA GLN A 166 -0.25 -22.53 12.10
C GLN A 166 0.72 -22.61 13.28
N ASN A 167 0.94 -23.80 13.85
CA ASN A 167 1.84 -24.01 14.99
C ASN A 167 3.25 -24.46 14.56
N SER A 168 3.47 -24.67 13.26
CA SER A 168 4.77 -25.07 12.74
C SER A 168 5.79 -23.97 12.91
N LYS A 169 6.97 -24.32 13.41
CA LYS A 169 8.09 -23.39 13.58
C LYS A 169 9.01 -23.51 12.37
N ILE A 170 9.18 -22.42 11.65
CA ILE A 170 9.99 -22.36 10.42
C ILE A 170 11.15 -21.39 10.66
N LEU A 171 12.34 -21.75 10.18
CA LEU A 171 13.50 -20.85 10.20
C LEU A 171 13.28 -19.70 9.23
N THR A 172 13.36 -18.46 9.74
CA THR A 172 13.11 -17.25 8.96
C THR A 172 14.35 -16.41 8.67
N LYS A 173 15.46 -16.67 9.39
CA LYS A 173 16.76 -15.98 9.19
C LYS A 173 17.90 -16.99 9.25
N GLY A 174 18.95 -16.76 8.47
CA GLY A 174 20.08 -17.68 8.39
C GLY A 174 19.79 -18.98 7.61
N VAL A 175 18.79 -18.98 6.75
CA VAL A 175 18.37 -20.14 5.96
C VAL A 175 19.50 -20.60 5.04
N PHE A 176 20.20 -19.67 4.40
CA PHE A 176 21.31 -19.96 3.47
C PHE A 176 22.55 -20.53 4.18
N ASP A 177 22.77 -20.19 5.44
CA ASP A 177 23.93 -20.68 6.22
C ASP A 177 23.82 -22.17 6.55
N LEU A 178 22.61 -22.73 6.51
CA LEU A 178 22.33 -24.14 6.83
C LEU A 178 22.11 -25.02 5.59
N THR A 179 22.10 -24.45 4.40
CA THR A 179 21.82 -25.17 3.14
C THR A 179 23.04 -25.33 2.24
N ASN A 180 24.21 -24.81 2.65
CA ASN A 180 25.51 -25.01 1.98
C ASN A 180 26.24 -26.22 2.54
#